data_460282ec36781de2b94fc8105077bc32
#
_entry.id   460282ec36781de2b94fc8105077bc32
#
_cell.length_a   1.000
_cell.length_b   1.000
_cell.length_c   1.000
_cell.angle_alpha   90.00
_cell.angle_beta   90.00
_cell.angle_gamma   90.00
#
_symmetry.space_group_name_H-M   'P 1'
#
loop_
_entity.id
_entity.type
_entity.pdbx_description
1 polymer ?
#
loop_
_entity_poly.entity_id
_entity_poly.type
_entity_poly.pdbx_seq_one_letter_code
_entity_poly.pdbx_strand_id
1 'polypeptide(L)'
;MADIYDRALLGKVEAVKGTDSVPTGTDAIRVNSFSVATDMAVLDNKVVKITAGNLAHDIGKKMMTLEVEFKLRFSGALGTAPEISPILQCCAVTETLDPAVDVEYAPATIPASAKTSTFYVFKDGLRYNFVGAVGNLTMSATMGEYVLCTATINAPYLAPTVVAVPALTYSDAGSPIVFETADVFNDGAVIKVGAFELDFGNEIEEHYVTSDHAFEVKDRAPTMTFTKDSVGTAAELTALAAGTDVSFSASFDGGTGNKLTFTAPVARRTSIGDAERGTRDTKDLAYNLYESTGDDQFLFNIAS
;
A
#
# COMPACT_ATOMS: atom_id res chain seq x y z
N MET A 1 15.57 -21.94 20.21
CA MET A 1 15.88 -20.66 19.55
C MET A 1 15.01 -20.61 18.30
N ALA A 2 14.22 -19.57 18.12
CA ALA A 2 13.51 -19.39 16.85
C ALA A 2 14.54 -19.02 15.77
N ASP A 3 14.47 -19.67 14.63
CA ASP A 3 15.39 -19.40 13.52
C ASP A 3 14.94 -18.12 12.80
N ILE A 4 15.88 -17.28 12.36
CA ILE A 4 15.59 -16.07 11.58
C ILE A 4 14.81 -16.39 10.29
N TYR A 5 14.92 -17.62 9.81
CA TYR A 5 14.26 -18.11 8.59
C TYR A 5 12.80 -18.56 8.78
N ASP A 6 12.32 -18.71 10.03
CA ASP A 6 10.93 -19.06 10.34
C ASP A 6 10.00 -17.85 10.28
N ARG A 7 10.01 -17.16 9.12
CA ARG A 7 9.19 -15.97 8.87
C ARG A 7 8.38 -16.16 7.60
N ALA A 8 7.07 -15.89 7.70
CA ALA A 8 6.18 -15.94 6.54
C ALA A 8 5.03 -14.96 6.70
N LEU A 9 4.54 -14.45 5.57
CA LEU A 9 3.32 -13.67 5.47
C LEU A 9 2.34 -14.42 4.57
N LEU A 10 1.15 -14.70 5.09
CA LEU A 10 0.02 -15.23 4.32
C LEU A 10 -1.06 -14.15 4.31
N GLY A 11 -1.75 -13.97 3.18
CA GLY A 11 -2.81 -12.97 3.07
C GLY A 11 -3.95 -13.44 2.20
N LYS A 12 -5.19 -13.16 2.65
CA LYS A 12 -6.40 -13.49 1.92
C LYS A 12 -7.49 -12.46 2.15
N VAL A 13 -8.17 -12.09 1.08
CA VAL A 13 -9.29 -11.14 1.15
C VAL A 13 -10.46 -11.77 1.90
N GLU A 14 -11.11 -11.00 2.75
CA GLU A 14 -12.27 -11.43 3.52
C GLU A 14 -13.56 -11.36 2.68
N ALA A 15 -14.34 -12.43 2.72
CA ALA A 15 -15.65 -12.45 2.09
C ALA A 15 -16.67 -11.60 2.86
N VAL A 16 -16.50 -11.52 4.18
CA VAL A 16 -17.29 -10.68 5.09
C VAL A 16 -16.30 -9.92 5.95
N LYS A 17 -16.41 -8.60 5.99
CA LYS A 17 -15.53 -7.73 6.77
C LYS A 17 -15.40 -8.20 8.22
N GLY A 18 -14.17 -8.28 8.71
CA GLY A 18 -13.86 -8.71 10.07
C GLY A 18 -14.03 -10.21 10.35
N THR A 19 -14.26 -11.03 9.34
CA THR A 19 -14.35 -12.48 9.47
C THR A 19 -13.09 -13.13 8.92
N ASP A 20 -12.41 -13.93 9.76
CA ASP A 20 -11.18 -14.62 9.40
C ASP A 20 -11.36 -15.49 8.15
N SER A 21 -10.64 -15.16 7.09
CA SER A 21 -10.66 -15.89 5.81
C SER A 21 -9.76 -17.12 5.79
N VAL A 22 -9.08 -17.41 6.89
CA VAL A 22 -8.20 -18.56 7.12
C VAL A 22 -7.19 -18.75 5.99
N PRO A 23 -6.20 -17.84 5.83
CA PRO A 23 -5.13 -18.00 4.85
C PRO A 23 -4.36 -19.29 5.06
N THR A 24 -3.98 -19.95 3.96
CA THR A 24 -3.23 -21.21 3.93
C THR A 24 -1.85 -21.02 3.30
N GLY A 25 -1.02 -22.04 3.28
CA GLY A 25 0.31 -21.95 2.66
C GLY A 25 0.32 -21.61 1.16
N THR A 26 -0.82 -21.74 0.47
CA THR A 26 -0.99 -21.31 -0.93
C THR A 26 -1.28 -19.82 -1.08
N ASP A 27 -1.62 -19.15 0.02
CA ASP A 27 -1.89 -17.72 0.08
C ASP A 27 -0.64 -16.94 0.57
N ALA A 28 0.55 -17.50 0.34
CA ALA A 28 1.82 -16.91 0.75
C ALA A 28 2.20 -15.71 -0.11
N ILE A 29 2.65 -14.63 0.55
CA ILE A 29 3.06 -13.39 -0.10
C ILE A 29 4.57 -13.21 0.08
N ARG A 30 5.31 -12.96 -1.01
CA ARG A 30 6.74 -12.66 -0.96
C ARG A 30 6.96 -11.21 -0.54
N VAL A 31 7.69 -11.03 0.55
CA VAL A 31 8.02 -9.73 1.11
C VAL A 31 9.53 -9.59 1.33
N ASN A 32 10.04 -8.36 1.28
CA ASN A 32 11.43 -8.07 1.63
C ASN A 32 11.62 -8.07 3.14
N SER A 33 10.71 -7.37 3.82
CA SER A 33 10.70 -7.25 5.27
C SER A 33 9.28 -7.02 5.76
N PHE A 34 9.05 -7.37 7.02
CA PHE A 34 7.87 -6.95 7.73
C PHE A 34 8.17 -6.69 9.20
N SER A 35 7.41 -5.80 9.80
CA SER A 35 7.40 -5.54 11.24
C SER A 35 6.00 -5.64 11.79
N VAL A 36 5.88 -6.19 13.01
CA VAL A 36 4.62 -6.25 13.76
C VAL A 36 4.79 -5.40 15.00
N ALA A 37 3.95 -4.40 15.16
CA ALA A 37 3.84 -3.60 16.37
C ALA A 37 2.48 -3.89 17.03
N THR A 38 2.51 -4.01 18.37
CA THR A 38 1.28 -4.09 19.17
C THR A 38 1.20 -2.82 20.01
N ASP A 39 0.16 -2.04 19.82
CA ASP A 39 -0.09 -0.84 20.60
C ASP A 39 -1.20 -1.11 21.63
N MET A 40 -0.88 -0.82 22.88
CA MET A 40 -1.75 -1.04 24.02
C MET A 40 -1.81 0.24 24.85
N ALA A 41 -2.98 0.85 24.93
CA ALA A 41 -3.18 2.03 25.77
C ALA A 41 -2.96 1.68 27.23
N VAL A 42 -2.00 2.35 27.87
CA VAL A 42 -1.73 2.23 29.30
C VAL A 42 -2.58 3.24 30.06
N LEU A 43 -3.41 2.76 30.97
CA LEU A 43 -4.25 3.58 31.82
C LEU A 43 -3.63 3.71 33.21
N ASP A 44 -3.15 4.92 33.54
CA ASP A 44 -2.56 5.22 34.85
C ASP A 44 -3.64 5.17 35.94
N ASN A 45 -3.45 4.30 36.91
CA ASN A 45 -4.34 4.23 38.10
C ASN A 45 -3.79 5.13 39.22
N LYS A 46 -4.12 6.43 39.15
CA LYS A 46 -3.73 7.42 40.17
C LYS A 46 -4.84 7.66 41.15
N VAL A 47 -4.57 7.37 42.42
CA VAL A 47 -5.52 7.65 43.54
C VAL A 47 -4.85 8.44 44.63
N VAL A 48 -5.62 9.23 45.36
CA VAL A 48 -5.13 9.91 46.56
C VAL A 48 -5.02 8.88 47.69
N LYS A 49 -3.80 8.70 48.20
CA LYS A 49 -3.49 7.76 49.29
C LYS A 49 -2.43 8.35 50.23
N ILE A 50 -2.40 7.83 51.46
CA ILE A 50 -1.46 8.29 52.52
C ILE A 50 -0.05 7.82 52.28
N THR A 51 0.15 6.74 51.50
CA THR A 51 1.46 6.14 51.24
C THR A 51 2.04 6.60 49.90
N ALA A 52 3.33 6.87 49.85
CA ALA A 52 4.04 7.05 48.59
C ALA A 52 4.14 5.73 47.85
N GLY A 53 4.03 5.78 46.54
CA GLY A 53 4.17 4.62 45.63
C GLY A 53 3.11 4.62 44.54
N ASN A 54 3.46 4.08 43.36
CA ASN A 54 2.52 3.98 42.25
C ASN A 54 1.61 2.75 42.38
N LEU A 55 0.39 2.86 41.92
CA LEU A 55 -0.44 1.69 41.68
C LEU A 55 -0.11 1.07 40.30
N ALA A 56 -0.44 -0.20 40.12
CA ALA A 56 -0.35 -0.86 38.82
C ALA A 56 -1.27 -0.16 37.82
N HIS A 57 -0.76 0.03 36.61
CA HIS A 57 -1.56 0.52 35.48
C HIS A 57 -2.47 -0.59 34.95
N ASP A 58 -3.56 -0.21 34.33
CA ASP A 58 -4.43 -1.09 33.59
C ASP A 58 -4.16 -0.97 32.08
N ILE A 59 -4.48 -2.02 31.32
CA ILE A 59 -4.38 -2.01 29.87
C ILE A 59 -5.78 -1.73 29.30
N GLY A 60 -5.89 -0.66 28.54
CA GLY A 60 -7.10 -0.27 27.85
C GLY A 60 -7.20 -0.83 26.43
N LYS A 61 -7.44 0.04 25.48
CA LYS A 61 -7.56 -0.26 24.05
C LYS A 61 -6.28 -0.93 23.49
N LYS A 62 -6.47 -1.88 22.58
CA LYS A 62 -5.36 -2.67 21.98
C LYS A 62 -5.52 -2.73 20.48
N MET A 63 -4.46 -2.46 19.75
CA MET A 63 -4.42 -2.59 18.30
C MET A 63 -3.11 -3.22 17.83
N MET A 64 -3.06 -3.65 16.60
CA MET A 64 -1.85 -4.14 15.94
C MET A 64 -1.62 -3.41 14.63
N THR A 65 -0.37 -3.10 14.35
CA THR A 65 0.07 -2.54 13.08
C THR A 65 1.08 -3.48 12.44
N LEU A 66 0.88 -3.77 11.18
CA LEU A 66 1.77 -4.53 10.33
C LEU A 66 2.34 -3.60 9.25
N GLU A 67 3.65 -3.41 9.26
CA GLU A 67 4.35 -2.78 8.15
C GLU A 67 4.96 -3.86 7.28
N VAL A 68 4.76 -3.76 5.96
CA VAL A 68 5.25 -4.73 4.98
C VAL A 68 5.95 -3.98 3.86
N GLU A 69 7.18 -4.36 3.56
CA GLU A 69 7.91 -3.88 2.39
C GLU A 69 8.08 -5.01 1.39
N PHE A 70 7.74 -4.77 0.14
CA PHE A 70 7.88 -5.74 -0.93
C PHE A 70 8.26 -5.08 -2.26
N LYS A 71 8.90 -5.87 -3.12
CA LYS A 71 9.17 -5.48 -4.50
C LYS A 71 7.96 -5.77 -5.35
N LEU A 72 7.59 -4.80 -6.20
CA LEU A 72 6.49 -4.98 -7.13
C LEU A 72 6.80 -6.11 -8.12
N ARG A 73 5.92 -7.10 -8.16
CA ARG A 73 5.90 -8.21 -9.12
C ARG A 73 4.48 -8.70 -9.28
N PHE A 74 4.22 -9.38 -10.40
CA PHE A 74 2.89 -9.91 -10.68
C PHE A 74 2.98 -11.39 -11.05
N SER A 75 1.83 -11.98 -11.34
CA SER A 75 1.71 -13.42 -11.58
C SER A 75 2.57 -13.95 -12.75
N GLY A 76 2.89 -13.10 -13.74
CA GLY A 76 3.52 -13.51 -15.00
C GLY A 76 2.52 -14.21 -15.94
N ALA A 77 1.23 -14.17 -15.63
CA ALA A 77 0.15 -14.70 -16.44
C ALA A 77 -0.97 -13.66 -16.56
N LEU A 78 -1.49 -13.48 -17.76
CA LEU A 78 -2.56 -12.52 -18.04
C LEU A 78 -3.85 -12.87 -17.30
N GLY A 79 -4.54 -11.85 -16.79
CA GLY A 79 -5.81 -11.99 -16.08
C GLY A 79 -5.76 -12.83 -14.80
N THR A 80 -4.57 -12.97 -14.21
CA THR A 80 -4.36 -13.71 -12.95
C THR A 80 -3.95 -12.75 -11.85
N ALA A 81 -4.71 -12.72 -10.75
CA ALA A 81 -4.40 -11.89 -9.60
C ALA A 81 -3.02 -12.21 -9.01
N PRO A 82 -2.20 -11.20 -8.69
CA PRO A 82 -0.91 -11.39 -8.04
C PRO A 82 -1.04 -11.75 -6.55
N GLU A 83 0.04 -12.30 -5.98
CA GLU A 83 0.14 -12.62 -4.54
C GLU A 83 -0.16 -11.41 -3.64
N ILE A 84 0.14 -10.20 -4.10
CA ILE A 84 -0.06 -8.94 -3.37
C ILE A 84 -1.51 -8.44 -3.37
N SER A 85 -2.42 -9.08 -4.12
CA SER A 85 -3.83 -8.67 -4.23
C SER A 85 -4.52 -8.43 -2.87
N PRO A 86 -4.35 -9.26 -1.82
CA PRO A 86 -4.94 -9.00 -0.51
C PRO A 86 -4.42 -7.71 0.15
N ILE A 87 -3.16 -7.31 -0.11
CA ILE A 87 -2.59 -6.06 0.38
C ILE A 87 -3.21 -4.87 -0.37
N LEU A 88 -3.35 -4.97 -1.69
CA LEU A 88 -3.97 -3.91 -2.48
C LEU A 88 -5.44 -3.71 -2.08
N GLN A 89 -6.20 -4.80 -1.96
CA GLN A 89 -7.63 -4.72 -1.64
C GLN A 89 -7.90 -4.20 -0.22
N CYS A 90 -7.06 -4.50 0.77
CA CYS A 90 -7.20 -3.92 2.11
C CYS A 90 -6.80 -2.43 2.16
N CYS A 91 -6.12 -1.91 1.13
CA CYS A 91 -5.84 -0.49 0.95
C CYS A 91 -6.94 0.24 0.15
N ALA A 92 -8.19 -0.23 0.24
CA ALA A 92 -9.37 0.34 -0.39
C ALA A 92 -9.27 0.42 -1.93
N VAL A 93 -8.79 -0.65 -2.54
CA VAL A 93 -8.75 -0.83 -3.99
C VAL A 93 -9.64 -2.01 -4.39
N THR A 94 -10.40 -1.85 -5.46
CA THR A 94 -11.24 -2.92 -6.04
C THR A 94 -10.46 -3.61 -7.15
N GLU A 95 -10.48 -4.94 -7.15
CA GLU A 95 -9.90 -5.78 -8.19
C GLU A 95 -10.96 -6.21 -9.19
N THR A 96 -10.66 -6.05 -10.47
CA THR A 96 -11.44 -6.57 -11.58
C THR A 96 -10.55 -7.50 -12.41
N LEU A 97 -10.98 -8.74 -12.58
CA LEU A 97 -10.25 -9.74 -13.37
C LEU A 97 -10.91 -9.88 -14.74
N ASP A 98 -10.13 -9.66 -15.80
CA ASP A 98 -10.52 -10.07 -17.16
C ASP A 98 -9.63 -11.26 -17.55
N PRO A 99 -10.18 -12.51 -17.54
CA PRO A 99 -9.40 -13.71 -17.74
C PRO A 99 -8.62 -13.70 -19.05
N ALA A 100 -7.31 -13.98 -18.98
CA ALA A 100 -6.37 -14.00 -20.10
C ALA A 100 -6.18 -12.64 -20.81
N VAL A 101 -6.62 -11.55 -20.21
CA VAL A 101 -6.45 -10.18 -20.73
C VAL A 101 -5.65 -9.34 -19.74
N ASP A 102 -6.26 -8.94 -18.62
CA ASP A 102 -5.63 -8.08 -17.62
C ASP A 102 -6.22 -8.25 -16.22
N VAL A 103 -5.60 -7.56 -15.28
CA VAL A 103 -6.10 -7.35 -13.92
C VAL A 103 -6.09 -5.85 -13.65
N GLU A 104 -7.26 -5.31 -13.36
CA GLU A 104 -7.43 -3.90 -13.06
C GLU A 104 -7.65 -3.68 -11.57
N TYR A 105 -6.96 -2.70 -11.02
CA TYR A 105 -7.14 -2.20 -9.66
C TYR A 105 -7.53 -0.73 -9.73
N ALA A 106 -8.75 -0.44 -9.31
CA ALA A 106 -9.30 0.92 -9.21
C ALA A 106 -9.61 1.26 -7.75
N PRO A 107 -9.60 2.53 -7.36
CA PRO A 107 -10.06 2.95 -6.05
C PRO A 107 -11.46 2.41 -5.74
N ALA A 108 -11.66 1.87 -4.54
CA ALA A 108 -12.95 1.38 -4.09
C ALA A 108 -13.84 2.54 -3.61
N THR A 109 -15.14 2.46 -3.81
CA THR A 109 -16.11 3.36 -3.16
C THR A 109 -16.06 3.16 -1.65
N ILE A 110 -15.72 4.18 -0.90
CA ILE A 110 -15.58 4.14 0.56
C ILE A 110 -16.89 4.59 1.22
N PRO A 111 -17.37 3.88 2.27
CA PRO A 111 -16.89 2.58 2.80
C PRO A 111 -17.54 1.38 2.11
N ALA A 112 -18.41 1.58 1.13
CA ALA A 112 -19.33 0.56 0.61
C ALA A 112 -18.62 -0.63 -0.05
N SER A 113 -17.62 -0.37 -0.92
CA SER A 113 -16.90 -1.40 -1.67
C SER A 113 -15.52 -1.72 -1.12
N ALA A 114 -15.02 -0.93 -0.15
CA ALA A 114 -13.73 -1.20 0.47
C ALA A 114 -13.76 -2.55 1.19
N LYS A 115 -12.79 -3.41 0.88
CA LYS A 115 -12.65 -4.74 1.47
C LYS A 115 -11.65 -4.74 2.61
N THR A 116 -11.76 -5.73 3.47
CA THR A 116 -10.75 -6.06 4.48
C THR A 116 -10.06 -7.36 4.12
N SER A 117 -8.88 -7.58 4.67
CA SER A 117 -8.12 -8.81 4.45
C SER A 117 -7.69 -9.42 5.77
N THR A 118 -7.50 -10.74 5.77
CA THR A 118 -6.87 -11.44 6.89
C THR A 118 -5.41 -11.70 6.54
N PHE A 119 -4.51 -11.35 7.46
CA PHE A 119 -3.09 -11.69 7.34
C PHE A 119 -2.64 -12.56 8.52
N TYR A 120 -1.93 -13.63 8.21
CA TYR A 120 -1.22 -14.44 9.18
C TYR A 120 0.27 -14.18 9.05
N VAL A 121 0.85 -13.59 10.09
CA VAL A 121 2.27 -13.25 10.16
C VAL A 121 2.96 -14.23 11.08
N PHE A 122 3.85 -15.03 10.55
CA PHE A 122 4.68 -15.97 11.32
C PHE A 122 6.00 -15.30 11.65
N LYS A 123 6.32 -15.24 12.94
CA LYS A 123 7.56 -14.66 13.46
C LYS A 123 7.88 -15.25 14.82
N ASP A 124 9.12 -15.64 15.03
CA ASP A 124 9.62 -16.11 16.34
C ASP A 124 8.84 -17.31 16.93
N GLY A 125 8.31 -18.20 16.06
CA GLY A 125 7.48 -19.35 16.46
C GLY A 125 6.04 -19.00 16.85
N LEU A 126 5.65 -17.75 16.65
CA LEU A 126 4.30 -17.25 16.89
C LEU A 126 3.61 -16.90 15.57
N ARG A 127 2.30 -17.08 15.54
CA ARG A 127 1.42 -16.58 14.49
C ARG A 127 0.62 -15.40 15.03
N TYR A 128 0.79 -14.25 14.40
CA TYR A 128 -0.03 -13.05 14.63
C TYR A 128 -1.16 -13.03 13.61
N ASN A 129 -2.38 -12.88 14.08
CA ASN A 129 -3.56 -12.88 13.22
C ASN A 129 -4.08 -11.45 13.07
N PHE A 130 -4.01 -10.90 11.89
CA PHE A 130 -4.61 -9.62 11.52
C PHE A 130 -5.93 -9.91 10.80
N VAL A 131 -7.05 -9.71 11.46
CA VAL A 131 -8.40 -9.93 10.92
C VAL A 131 -9.12 -8.60 10.86
N GLY A 132 -9.87 -8.36 9.78
CA GLY A 132 -10.47 -7.05 9.53
C GLY A 132 -9.43 -5.98 9.20
N ALA A 133 -8.32 -6.40 8.59
CA ALA A 133 -7.18 -5.52 8.34
C ALA A 133 -7.49 -4.53 7.21
N VAL A 134 -7.14 -3.25 7.43
CA VAL A 134 -7.15 -2.16 6.45
C VAL A 134 -5.83 -1.42 6.48
N GLY A 135 -5.44 -0.80 5.37
CA GLY A 135 -4.12 -0.20 5.27
C GLY A 135 -4.02 0.99 4.32
N ASN A 136 -2.83 1.55 4.29
CA ASN A 136 -2.38 2.50 3.29
C ASN A 136 -1.16 1.93 2.56
N LEU A 137 -1.02 2.23 1.28
CA LEU A 137 0.07 1.78 0.43
C LEU A 137 0.82 2.98 -0.14
N THR A 138 2.14 2.92 -0.06
CA THR A 138 3.04 3.80 -0.77
C THR A 138 3.87 3.00 -1.77
N MET A 139 4.08 3.53 -2.96
CA MET A 139 4.92 2.96 -4.00
C MET A 139 6.02 3.94 -4.33
N SER A 140 7.26 3.49 -4.33
CA SER A 140 8.43 4.28 -4.70
C SER A 140 9.26 3.59 -5.78
N ALA A 141 9.76 4.36 -6.72
CA ALA A 141 10.58 3.88 -7.81
C ALA A 141 11.71 4.88 -8.11
N THR A 142 12.94 4.41 -8.10
CA THR A 142 14.12 5.18 -8.49
C THR A 142 14.72 4.55 -9.74
N MET A 143 15.14 5.37 -10.69
CA MET A 143 15.71 4.90 -11.96
C MET A 143 16.90 3.96 -11.72
N GLY A 144 16.82 2.75 -12.28
CA GLY A 144 17.81 1.68 -12.13
C GLY A 144 17.62 0.80 -10.90
N GLU A 145 16.61 1.04 -10.06
CA GLU A 145 16.31 0.26 -8.87
C GLU A 145 14.96 -0.49 -9.01
N TYR A 146 14.71 -1.41 -8.09
CA TYR A 146 13.40 -2.08 -8.03
C TYR A 146 12.31 -1.12 -7.59
N VAL A 147 11.12 -1.29 -8.14
CA VAL A 147 9.91 -0.64 -7.61
C VAL A 147 9.58 -1.26 -6.27
N LEU A 148 9.62 -0.44 -5.23
CA LEU A 148 9.32 -0.84 -3.85
C LEU A 148 7.94 -0.36 -3.44
N CYS A 149 7.22 -1.21 -2.74
CA CYS A 149 5.95 -0.88 -2.12
C CYS A 149 6.04 -1.09 -0.61
N THR A 150 5.51 -0.15 0.15
CA THR A 150 5.38 -0.24 1.60
C THR A 150 3.92 -0.11 1.98
N ALA A 151 3.40 -1.11 2.68
CA ALA A 151 2.04 -1.10 3.20
C ALA A 151 2.05 -1.01 4.71
N THR A 152 1.28 -0.07 5.26
CA THR A 152 1.00 0.05 6.70
C THR A 152 -0.42 -0.39 6.94
N ILE A 153 -0.60 -1.49 7.66
CA ILE A 153 -1.87 -2.21 7.82
C ILE A 153 -2.25 -2.24 9.29
N ASN A 154 -3.46 -1.82 9.62
CA ASN A 154 -4.00 -1.78 10.97
C ASN A 154 -5.10 -2.83 11.15
N ALA A 155 -5.12 -3.47 12.32
CA ALA A 155 -6.16 -4.43 12.70
C ALA A 155 -6.41 -4.42 14.22
N PRO A 156 -7.58 -4.86 14.68
CA PRO A 156 -7.83 -5.13 16.08
C PRO A 156 -6.85 -6.16 16.65
N TYR A 157 -6.47 -5.99 17.89
CA TYR A 157 -5.55 -6.92 18.56
C TYR A 157 -6.18 -8.29 18.75
N LEU A 158 -5.53 -9.32 18.25
CA LEU A 158 -5.77 -10.72 18.56
C LEU A 158 -4.53 -11.32 19.21
N ALA A 159 -4.73 -12.10 20.28
CA ALA A 159 -3.61 -12.71 20.97
C ALA A 159 -2.85 -13.67 20.02
N PRO A 160 -1.51 -13.55 19.91
CA PRO A 160 -0.73 -14.44 19.07
C PRO A 160 -0.83 -15.88 19.55
N THR A 161 -0.73 -16.83 18.62
CA THR A 161 -0.82 -18.27 18.87
C THR A 161 0.47 -18.96 18.47
N VAL A 162 0.83 -20.04 19.19
CA VAL A 162 1.99 -20.88 18.84
C VAL A 162 1.58 -21.86 17.74
N VAL A 163 2.02 -21.59 16.52
CA VAL A 163 1.72 -22.41 15.33
C VAL A 163 2.95 -22.43 14.44
N ALA A 164 3.30 -23.62 13.95
CA ALA A 164 4.40 -23.78 13.00
C ALA A 164 4.06 -23.15 11.63
N VAL A 165 5.08 -22.65 10.94
CA VAL A 165 4.93 -22.14 9.57
C VAL A 165 4.46 -23.29 8.66
N PRO A 166 3.37 -23.14 7.90
CA PRO A 166 2.91 -24.17 6.96
C PRO A 166 3.87 -24.29 5.77
N ALA A 167 3.72 -25.35 4.99
CA ALA A 167 4.40 -25.43 3.70
C ALA A 167 3.91 -24.30 2.78
N LEU A 168 4.85 -23.47 2.31
CA LEU A 168 4.54 -22.28 1.52
C LEU A 168 4.59 -22.59 0.03
N THR A 169 3.63 -22.07 -0.71
CA THR A 169 3.58 -22.07 -2.18
C THR A 169 3.38 -20.66 -2.65
N TYR A 170 4.28 -20.18 -3.51
CA TYR A 170 4.21 -18.84 -4.09
C TYR A 170 3.71 -18.95 -5.52
N SER A 171 2.70 -18.15 -5.86
CA SER A 171 2.02 -18.21 -7.16
C SER A 171 2.64 -17.31 -8.22
N ASP A 172 3.24 -16.16 -7.82
CA ASP A 172 3.80 -15.21 -8.77
C ASP A 172 5.09 -15.75 -9.41
N ALA A 173 5.07 -15.88 -10.74
CA ALA A 173 6.23 -16.29 -11.54
C ALA A 173 7.01 -15.09 -12.11
N GLY A 174 6.43 -13.88 -12.08
CA GLY A 174 7.04 -12.65 -12.56
C GLY A 174 8.31 -12.27 -11.79
N SER A 175 9.27 -11.69 -12.46
CA SER A 175 10.44 -11.07 -11.83
C SER A 175 10.07 -9.73 -11.21
N PRO A 176 10.76 -9.27 -10.13
CA PRO A 176 10.55 -7.93 -9.62
C PRO A 176 10.80 -6.87 -10.70
N ILE A 177 9.92 -5.87 -10.79
CA ILE A 177 10.00 -4.81 -11.78
C ILE A 177 11.14 -3.85 -11.42
N VAL A 178 12.00 -3.56 -12.39
CA VAL A 178 13.04 -2.53 -12.31
C VAL A 178 12.52 -1.27 -13.01
N PHE A 179 12.69 -0.13 -12.37
CA PHE A 179 12.35 1.17 -12.94
C PHE A 179 13.46 1.62 -13.91
N GLU A 180 13.50 1.02 -15.11
CA GLU A 180 14.52 1.30 -16.13
C GLU A 180 13.88 1.65 -17.48
N THR A 181 12.84 0.91 -17.86
CA THR A 181 12.11 1.09 -19.12
C THR A 181 10.69 1.58 -18.84
N ALA A 182 10.56 2.75 -18.23
CA ALA A 182 9.25 3.33 -17.97
C ALA A 182 8.97 4.47 -18.95
N ASP A 183 7.86 4.36 -19.67
CA ASP A 183 7.28 5.49 -20.39
C ASP A 183 6.40 6.27 -19.43
N VAL A 184 6.80 7.50 -19.13
CA VAL A 184 6.05 8.40 -18.25
C VAL A 184 5.53 9.57 -19.08
N PHE A 185 4.21 9.77 -19.05
CA PHE A 185 3.53 10.83 -19.78
C PHE A 185 2.87 11.79 -18.82
N ASN A 186 3.02 13.08 -19.09
CA ASN A 186 2.30 14.16 -18.44
C ASN A 186 1.55 14.94 -19.51
N ASP A 187 0.22 14.89 -19.48
CA ASP A 187 -0.66 15.49 -20.49
C ASP A 187 -0.30 15.03 -21.93
N GLY A 188 -0.06 13.72 -22.08
CA GLY A 188 0.32 13.09 -23.34
C GLY A 188 1.75 13.35 -23.82
N ALA A 189 2.53 14.19 -23.13
CA ALA A 189 3.92 14.45 -23.45
C ALA A 189 4.86 13.56 -22.63
N VAL A 190 5.81 12.89 -23.30
CA VAL A 190 6.83 12.08 -22.60
C VAL A 190 7.71 12.97 -21.75
N ILE A 191 7.85 12.60 -20.47
CA ILE A 191 8.76 13.27 -19.54
C ILE A 191 9.85 12.32 -19.05
N LYS A 192 11.03 12.87 -18.77
CA LYS A 192 12.15 12.12 -18.19
C LYS A 192 12.05 12.22 -16.67
N VAL A 193 11.90 11.07 -16.01
CA VAL A 193 11.71 10.98 -14.57
C VAL A 193 12.86 10.21 -13.95
N GLY A 194 13.44 10.73 -12.89
CA GLY A 194 14.52 10.08 -12.13
C GLY A 194 14.02 9.28 -10.93
N ALA A 195 12.93 9.74 -10.30
CA ALA A 195 12.25 9.07 -9.19
C ALA A 195 10.76 9.33 -9.28
N PHE A 196 9.97 8.40 -8.79
CA PHE A 196 8.51 8.44 -8.73
C PHE A 196 8.06 7.90 -7.39
N GLU A 197 7.09 8.55 -6.77
CA GLU A 197 6.45 8.10 -5.55
C GLU A 197 4.94 8.33 -5.65
N LEU A 198 4.17 7.35 -5.21
CA LEU A 198 2.72 7.41 -5.13
C LEU A 198 2.30 6.97 -3.74
N ASP A 199 1.48 7.78 -3.08
CA ASP A 199 0.81 7.43 -1.82
C ASP A 199 -0.70 7.38 -2.08
N PHE A 200 -1.35 6.29 -1.67
CA PHE A 200 -2.81 6.15 -1.77
C PHE A 200 -3.54 7.14 -0.87
N GLY A 201 -2.87 7.64 0.18
CA GLY A 201 -3.40 8.66 1.07
C GLY A 201 -4.68 8.23 1.79
N ASN A 202 -4.81 6.97 2.15
CA ASN A 202 -5.96 6.46 2.88
C ASN A 202 -5.97 6.99 4.32
N GLU A 203 -7.02 7.70 4.73
CA GLU A 203 -7.30 8.05 6.11
C GLU A 203 -8.00 6.89 6.80
N ILE A 204 -7.30 6.23 7.73
CA ILE A 204 -7.83 5.07 8.46
C ILE A 204 -8.41 5.55 9.78
N GLU A 205 -9.70 5.29 10.00
CA GLU A 205 -10.40 5.56 11.25
C GLU A 205 -10.59 4.26 12.04
N GLU A 206 -10.37 4.35 13.34
CA GLU A 206 -10.64 3.26 14.25
C GLU A 206 -12.03 3.42 14.87
N HIS A 207 -12.87 2.44 14.68
CA HIS A 207 -14.18 2.33 15.30
C HIS A 207 -14.08 1.40 16.50
N TYR A 208 -14.15 2.00 17.72
CA TYR A 208 -14.03 1.26 18.97
C TYR A 208 -15.23 1.55 19.85
N VAL A 209 -16.19 0.63 19.88
CA VAL A 209 -17.42 0.73 20.66
C VAL A 209 -17.67 -0.57 21.45
N THR A 210 -18.71 -0.59 22.26
CA THR A 210 -19.07 -1.79 23.04
C THR A 210 -19.31 -2.98 22.12
N SER A 211 -18.51 -4.03 22.29
CA SER A 211 -18.58 -5.29 21.52
C SER A 211 -18.20 -5.19 20.03
N ASP A 212 -17.68 -4.04 19.59
CA ASP A 212 -17.22 -3.88 18.23
C ASP A 212 -15.90 -3.09 18.20
N HIS A 213 -14.91 -3.64 17.49
CA HIS A 213 -13.61 -3.00 17.27
C HIS A 213 -13.18 -3.29 15.85
N ALA A 214 -13.22 -2.27 15.00
CA ALA A 214 -12.92 -2.36 13.60
C ALA A 214 -12.06 -1.16 13.13
N PHE A 215 -11.40 -1.34 12.00
CA PHE A 215 -10.76 -0.26 11.28
C PHE A 215 -11.45 -0.09 9.93
N GLU A 216 -11.64 1.14 9.52
CA GLU A 216 -12.24 1.46 8.23
C GLU A 216 -11.45 2.57 7.54
N VAL A 217 -11.42 2.57 6.22
CA VAL A 217 -10.93 3.70 5.45
C VAL A 217 -12.07 4.71 5.36
N LYS A 218 -11.86 5.90 5.90
CA LYS A 218 -12.84 6.98 5.98
C LYS A 218 -12.80 7.88 4.74
N ASP A 219 -11.60 8.19 4.29
CA ASP A 219 -11.35 9.11 3.19
C ASP A 219 -10.05 8.74 2.47
N ARG A 220 -9.84 9.31 1.30
CA ARG A 220 -8.67 9.10 0.47
C ARG A 220 -8.24 10.39 -0.19
N ALA A 221 -6.96 10.72 -0.05
CA ALA A 221 -6.34 11.87 -0.68
C ALA A 221 -5.01 11.44 -1.35
N PRO A 222 -5.07 10.78 -2.52
CA PRO A 222 -3.87 10.24 -3.13
C PRO A 222 -2.96 11.35 -3.64
N THR A 223 -1.66 11.16 -3.38
CA THR A 223 -0.61 12.09 -3.78
C THR A 223 0.45 11.41 -4.60
N MET A 224 1.02 12.14 -5.55
CA MET A 224 2.08 11.65 -6.41
C MET A 224 3.20 12.69 -6.45
N THR A 225 4.43 12.22 -6.34
CA THR A 225 5.62 13.04 -6.55
C THR A 225 6.53 12.42 -7.57
N PHE A 226 7.20 13.23 -8.37
CA PHE A 226 8.27 12.75 -9.24
C PHE A 226 9.34 13.80 -9.47
N THR A 227 10.58 13.31 -9.63
CA THR A 227 11.74 14.14 -9.94
C THR A 227 11.93 14.17 -11.46
N LYS A 228 11.71 15.33 -12.07
CA LYS A 228 11.86 15.55 -13.50
C LYS A 228 13.32 15.95 -13.84
N ASP A 229 13.96 15.26 -14.75
CA ASP A 229 15.30 15.59 -15.26
C ASP A 229 15.21 16.69 -16.36
N SER A 230 14.80 17.88 -15.95
CA SER A 230 14.84 19.09 -16.78
C SER A 230 14.63 20.33 -15.92
N VAL A 231 15.10 21.48 -16.41
CA VAL A 231 14.81 22.79 -15.80
C VAL A 231 13.32 23.11 -15.85
N GLY A 232 12.83 23.82 -14.85
CA GLY A 232 11.47 24.32 -14.81
C GLY A 232 11.22 25.33 -15.93
N THR A 233 10.01 25.35 -16.43
CA THR A 233 9.58 26.32 -17.46
C THR A 233 8.61 27.33 -16.89
N ALA A 234 8.56 28.54 -17.52
CA ALA A 234 7.57 29.53 -17.15
C ALA A 234 6.12 29.01 -17.31
N ALA A 235 5.89 28.12 -18.29
CA ALA A 235 4.60 27.48 -18.51
C ALA A 235 4.18 26.61 -17.33
N GLU A 236 5.11 25.86 -16.72
CA GLU A 236 4.84 25.01 -15.55
C GLU A 236 4.46 25.82 -14.31
N LEU A 237 5.13 26.97 -14.10
CA LEU A 237 4.79 27.90 -13.03
C LEU A 237 3.43 28.56 -13.26
N THR A 238 3.11 28.91 -14.53
CA THR A 238 1.82 29.46 -14.90
C THR A 238 0.71 28.43 -14.68
N ALA A 239 0.92 27.18 -15.07
CA ALA A 239 -0.02 26.09 -14.87
C ALA A 239 -0.25 25.80 -13.38
N LEU A 240 0.81 25.87 -12.55
CA LEU A 240 0.69 25.75 -11.08
C LEU A 240 -0.18 26.90 -10.53
N ALA A 241 0.10 28.14 -10.91
CA ALA A 241 -0.66 29.31 -10.45
C ALA A 241 -2.13 29.30 -10.91
N ALA A 242 -2.40 28.70 -12.08
CA ALA A 242 -3.75 28.55 -12.62
C ALA A 242 -4.51 27.34 -12.06
N GLY A 243 -3.84 26.43 -11.34
CA GLY A 243 -4.43 25.16 -10.88
C GLY A 243 -4.88 24.27 -12.04
N THR A 244 -4.08 24.22 -13.12
CA THR A 244 -4.41 23.46 -14.32
C THR A 244 -4.36 21.96 -14.04
N ASP A 245 -5.41 21.23 -14.43
CA ASP A 245 -5.46 19.78 -14.36
C ASP A 245 -4.69 19.18 -15.54
N VAL A 246 -3.98 18.09 -15.27
CA VAL A 246 -3.25 17.31 -16.26
C VAL A 246 -3.56 15.83 -16.10
N SER A 247 -3.47 15.04 -17.16
CA SER A 247 -3.49 13.60 -17.09
C SER A 247 -2.07 13.06 -16.91
N PHE A 248 -1.94 11.97 -16.17
CA PHE A 248 -0.65 11.32 -15.96
C PHE A 248 -0.75 9.83 -16.26
N SER A 249 0.25 9.27 -16.91
CA SER A 249 0.39 7.83 -17.04
C SER A 249 1.84 7.40 -16.94
N ALA A 250 2.07 6.23 -16.31
CA ALA A 250 3.38 5.61 -16.24
C ALA A 250 3.25 4.11 -16.54
N SER A 251 4.12 3.59 -17.39
CA SER A 251 4.15 2.18 -17.74
C SER A 251 5.48 1.58 -17.29
N PHE A 252 5.40 0.55 -16.46
CA PHE A 252 6.54 -0.21 -15.94
C PHE A 252 6.50 -1.60 -16.57
N ASP A 253 7.47 -1.91 -17.43
CA ASP A 253 7.48 -3.14 -18.20
C ASP A 253 8.45 -4.17 -17.59
N GLY A 254 7.88 -5.23 -17.02
CA GLY A 254 8.59 -6.42 -16.51
C GLY A 254 8.39 -7.66 -17.38
N GLY A 255 7.83 -7.51 -18.60
CA GLY A 255 7.48 -8.59 -19.51
C GLY A 255 6.00 -9.01 -19.45
N THR A 256 5.63 -9.96 -20.29
CA THR A 256 4.24 -10.45 -20.42
C THR A 256 3.65 -10.89 -19.09
N GLY A 257 2.47 -10.38 -18.74
CA GLY A 257 1.79 -10.64 -17.47
C GLY A 257 2.48 -10.00 -16.25
N ASN A 258 3.49 -9.15 -16.48
CA ASN A 258 4.26 -8.46 -15.44
C ASN A 258 4.47 -6.98 -15.80
N LYS A 259 3.59 -6.40 -16.60
CA LYS A 259 3.61 -4.99 -16.98
C LYS A 259 2.53 -4.24 -16.22
N LEU A 260 2.92 -3.19 -15.52
CA LEU A 260 2.00 -2.28 -14.84
C LEU A 260 1.84 -1.00 -15.66
N THR A 261 0.61 -0.63 -15.94
CA THR A 261 0.26 0.70 -16.41
C THR A 261 -0.50 1.42 -15.29
N PHE A 262 0.10 2.48 -14.78
CA PHE A 262 -0.53 3.41 -13.86
C PHE A 262 -1.11 4.58 -14.64
N THR A 263 -2.35 4.97 -14.37
CA THR A 263 -2.98 6.17 -14.93
C THR A 263 -3.65 6.99 -13.84
N ALA A 264 -3.57 8.32 -13.96
CA ALA A 264 -4.31 9.28 -13.16
C ALA A 264 -4.97 10.28 -14.12
N PRO A 265 -6.29 10.24 -14.29
CA PRO A 265 -6.98 11.05 -15.28
C PRO A 265 -6.93 12.54 -14.93
N VAL A 266 -6.97 12.88 -13.66
CA VAL A 266 -6.92 14.26 -13.17
C VAL A 266 -5.87 14.38 -12.07
N ALA A 267 -4.76 15.01 -12.40
CA ALA A 267 -3.70 15.36 -11.46
C ALA A 267 -3.50 16.88 -11.45
N ARG A 268 -3.51 17.47 -10.27
CA ARG A 268 -3.26 18.90 -10.10
C ARG A 268 -1.99 19.12 -9.32
N ARG A 269 -1.10 19.94 -9.89
CA ARG A 269 0.18 20.25 -9.29
C ARG A 269 -0.01 21.09 -8.03
N THR A 270 0.68 20.70 -6.96
CA THR A 270 0.65 21.42 -5.67
C THR A 270 1.95 22.18 -5.41
N SER A 271 3.07 21.67 -5.92
CA SER A 271 4.36 22.35 -5.74
C SER A 271 5.36 22.00 -6.85
N ILE A 272 6.34 22.90 -7.01
CA ILE A 272 7.55 22.71 -7.82
C ILE A 272 8.73 23.03 -6.89
N GLY A 273 9.53 22.02 -6.58
CA GLY A 273 10.74 22.16 -5.81
C GLY A 273 11.99 22.13 -6.69
N ASP A 274 13.04 22.77 -6.24
CA ASP A 274 14.38 22.63 -6.83
C ASP A 274 15.06 21.41 -6.24
N ALA A 275 15.63 20.57 -7.11
CA ALA A 275 16.40 19.41 -6.73
C ALA A 275 17.67 19.33 -7.60
N GLU A 276 18.64 18.59 -7.16
CA GLU A 276 19.90 18.38 -7.87
C GLU A 276 20.18 16.89 -8.04
N ARG A 277 20.58 16.49 -9.23
CA ARG A 277 21.06 15.14 -9.51
C ARG A 277 22.45 15.18 -10.10
N GLY A 278 23.46 15.02 -9.24
CA GLY A 278 24.85 15.19 -9.62
C GLY A 278 25.14 16.65 -9.98
N THR A 279 25.44 16.93 -11.26
CA THR A 279 25.71 18.29 -11.77
C THR A 279 24.52 18.89 -12.54
N ARG A 280 23.36 18.25 -12.50
CA ARG A 280 22.17 18.69 -13.23
C ARG A 280 21.11 19.23 -12.29
N ASP A 281 20.51 20.36 -12.66
CA ASP A 281 19.29 20.83 -12.04
C ASP A 281 18.14 19.91 -12.44
N THR A 282 17.40 19.46 -11.43
CA THR A 282 16.16 18.70 -11.57
C THR A 282 15.03 19.42 -10.85
N LYS A 283 13.80 19.02 -11.09
CA LYS A 283 12.62 19.59 -10.42
C LYS A 283 11.82 18.47 -9.78
N ASP A 284 11.53 18.65 -8.51
CA ASP A 284 10.57 17.82 -7.80
C ASP A 284 9.17 18.42 -7.97
N LEU A 285 8.30 17.62 -8.53
CA LEU A 285 6.93 17.99 -8.84
C LEU A 285 5.99 17.16 -7.98
N ALA A 286 5.15 17.84 -7.18
CA ALA A 286 4.12 17.17 -6.37
C ALA A 286 2.72 17.44 -6.95
N TYR A 287 1.88 16.42 -6.91
CA TYR A 287 0.52 16.44 -7.41
C TYR A 287 -0.44 15.79 -6.43
N ASN A 288 -1.64 16.35 -6.33
CA ASN A 288 -2.78 15.63 -5.78
C ASN A 288 -3.58 15.04 -6.94
N LEU A 289 -4.07 13.81 -6.73
CA LEU A 289 -4.89 13.11 -7.71
C LEU A 289 -6.35 13.29 -7.34
N TYR A 290 -7.17 13.63 -8.34
CA TYR A 290 -8.60 13.88 -8.18
C TYR A 290 -9.41 12.93 -9.05
N GLU A 291 -10.66 12.75 -8.69
CA GLU A 291 -11.61 12.02 -9.50
C GLU A 291 -12.09 12.84 -10.71
N SER A 292 -12.37 12.17 -11.80
CA SER A 292 -13.01 12.71 -12.99
C SER A 292 -14.48 12.33 -13.05
N THR A 293 -14.79 11.05 -12.82
CA THR A 293 -16.15 10.48 -12.93
C THR A 293 -16.59 9.73 -11.67
N GLY A 294 -15.75 9.70 -10.64
CA GLY A 294 -15.96 9.00 -9.37
C GLY A 294 -15.13 7.73 -9.24
N ASP A 295 -14.44 7.60 -8.11
CA ASP A 295 -13.56 6.47 -7.76
C ASP A 295 -12.50 6.14 -8.82
N ASP A 296 -12.03 7.12 -9.57
CA ASP A 296 -11.05 7.00 -10.65
C ASP A 296 -9.81 7.89 -10.48
N GLN A 297 -9.48 8.27 -9.23
CA GLN A 297 -8.30 9.09 -8.93
C GLN A 297 -7.02 8.49 -9.51
N PHE A 298 -6.93 7.16 -9.52
CA PHE A 298 -5.87 6.41 -10.17
C PHE A 298 -6.35 5.02 -10.62
N LEU A 299 -5.62 4.44 -11.54
CA LEU A 299 -5.88 3.09 -12.04
C LEU A 299 -4.56 2.36 -12.23
N PHE A 300 -4.50 1.12 -11.76
CA PHE A 300 -3.45 0.16 -12.08
C PHE A 300 -4.01 -0.90 -13.01
N ASN A 301 -3.41 -1.05 -14.17
CA ASN A 301 -3.72 -2.13 -15.09
C ASN A 301 -2.49 -3.02 -15.26
N ILE A 302 -2.65 -4.31 -14.97
CA ILE A 302 -1.60 -5.34 -15.08
C ILE A 302 -1.92 -6.17 -16.32
N ALA A 303 -1.15 -5.96 -17.38
CA ALA A 303 -1.37 -6.57 -18.68
C ALA A 303 -0.05 -7.11 -19.31
N SER A 304 -0.05 -7.32 -20.61
CA SER A 304 1.12 -7.73 -21.39
C SER A 304 1.87 -6.52 -21.97
#